data_b2adf5650857cbb5653787188324c698
#
_entry.id   b2adf5650857cbb5653787188324c698
#
_cell.length_a   1.000
_cell.length_b   1.000
_cell.length_c   1.000
_cell.angle_alpha   90.00
_cell.angle_beta   90.00
_cell.angle_gamma   90.00
#
_symmetry.space_group_name_H-M   'P 1'
#
loop_
_entity.id
_entity.type
_entity.pdbx_description
1 polymer ?
#
loop_
_entity_poly.entity_id
_entity_poly.type
_entity_poly.pdbx_seq_one_letter_code
_entity_poly.pdbx_strand_id
1 'polypeptide(L)'
;VENGGYELEKNYADFWMPSCTKDASSTGSYAWETTYAGKWYDGKTWKAGQGSLSKEIVLNLKLNSTHDYNGNGDGNTFSVYLGPRNRCATDICIASGWGACPVTPYFVEQFRNDPRFNACVWSCKDAGFSADESDSYEYTGYYTRKYAPMCFADGTRQEVGFQLGEQHQNITYYQDYTIMRYADVLLMHSELNGTADGLNKVRARVGLEPEDYSIENIRKERAIELAFEGVHFWDLMRYGKDGSYAAQEIAKAQNGAKVKNGGVETATKFAVDNFTSKKGLMQIPKTQITLSGNVLTQNAGW
;
A
#
# COMPACT_ATOMS: atom_id res chain seq x y z
N VAL A 1 12.28 21.45 6.86
CA VAL A 1 11.21 20.91 6.01
C VAL A 1 11.04 21.76 4.77
N GLU A 2 10.92 23.07 4.90
CA GLU A 2 10.63 23.97 3.76
C GLU A 2 11.80 24.19 2.79
N ASN A 3 13.02 23.98 3.22
CA ASN A 3 14.24 24.23 2.42
C ASN A 3 14.86 22.95 1.82
N GLY A 4 14.17 21.82 1.91
CA GLY A 4 14.70 20.53 1.42
C GLY A 4 14.58 20.29 -0.07
N GLY A 5 13.92 21.18 -0.80
CA GLY A 5 13.66 21.01 -2.24
C GLY A 5 12.60 19.97 -2.57
N TYR A 6 11.88 19.45 -1.57
CA TYR A 6 10.78 18.51 -1.73
C TYR A 6 9.46 19.24 -1.97
N GLU A 7 8.60 18.65 -2.79
CA GLU A 7 7.30 19.21 -3.13
C GLU A 7 6.26 18.09 -3.16
N LEU A 8 5.03 18.37 -2.72
CA LEU A 8 3.91 17.46 -2.93
C LEU A 8 3.56 17.39 -4.42
N GLU A 9 3.26 16.20 -4.93
CA GLU A 9 2.66 16.08 -6.25
C GLU A 9 1.33 16.87 -6.28
N LYS A 10 1.10 17.59 -7.36
CA LYS A 10 -0.09 18.42 -7.50
C LYS A 10 -1.38 17.62 -7.45
N ASN A 11 -1.35 16.43 -8.04
CA ASN A 11 -2.44 15.48 -7.98
C ASN A 11 -1.96 14.23 -7.23
N TYR A 12 -2.65 13.87 -6.18
CA TYR A 12 -2.31 12.70 -5.37
C TYR A 12 -2.16 11.41 -6.18
N ALA A 13 -3.06 11.20 -7.14
CA ALA A 13 -3.03 9.99 -7.97
C ALA A 13 -1.77 9.91 -8.86
N ASP A 14 -1.15 11.04 -9.20
CA ASP A 14 0.03 11.05 -10.05
C ASP A 14 1.24 10.40 -9.39
N PHE A 15 1.32 10.43 -8.06
CA PHE A 15 2.34 9.69 -7.32
C PHE A 15 2.20 8.17 -7.50
N TRP A 16 0.96 7.69 -7.58
CA TRP A 16 0.60 6.28 -7.73
C TRP A 16 0.22 5.89 -9.15
N MET A 17 0.58 6.71 -10.14
CA MET A 17 0.14 6.54 -11.52
C MET A 17 0.46 5.16 -12.11
N PRO A 18 1.60 4.49 -11.87
CA PRO A 18 1.82 3.13 -12.36
C PRO A 18 0.75 2.14 -11.94
N SER A 19 0.16 2.37 -10.76
CA SER A 19 -0.93 1.56 -10.21
C SER A 19 -2.32 2.14 -10.48
N CYS A 20 -2.40 3.35 -11.04
CA CYS A 20 -3.66 4.07 -11.23
C CYS A 20 -4.06 4.24 -12.69
N THR A 21 -3.19 3.94 -13.64
CA THR A 21 -3.49 4.02 -15.07
C THR A 21 -4.48 2.97 -15.52
N LYS A 22 -5.42 3.36 -16.35
CA LYS A 22 -6.43 2.43 -16.87
C LYS A 22 -5.92 1.58 -18.02
N ASP A 23 -4.97 2.09 -18.78
CA ASP A 23 -4.46 1.45 -19.98
C ASP A 23 -2.93 1.59 -19.99
N ALA A 24 -2.27 0.51 -19.72
CA ALA A 24 -0.84 0.42 -19.59
C ALA A 24 -0.22 -0.28 -20.81
N SER A 25 -0.64 0.08 -22.01
CA SER A 25 0.00 -0.45 -23.20
C SER A 25 1.35 0.19 -23.38
N SER A 26 2.39 -0.59 -23.44
CA SER A 26 3.66 -0.15 -23.96
C SER A 26 3.77 -0.58 -25.40
N THR A 27 4.21 0.29 -26.21
CA THR A 27 4.61 -0.04 -27.59
C THR A 27 5.98 -0.70 -27.60
N GLY A 28 6.25 -1.50 -26.64
CA GLY A 28 7.21 -2.55 -26.76
C GLY A 28 8.61 -2.13 -26.53
N SER A 29 9.21 -1.46 -25.91
CA SER A 29 10.57 -1.64 -25.49
C SER A 29 10.74 -1.43 -23.99
N TYR A 30 11.21 -2.30 -23.48
CA TYR A 30 11.19 -2.79 -22.13
C TYR A 30 12.41 -2.51 -21.28
N ALA A 31 13.19 -1.64 -21.69
CA ALA A 31 14.09 -1.01 -20.77
C ALA A 31 13.23 -0.12 -19.89
N TRP A 32 12.57 -0.71 -18.90
CA TRP A 32 11.85 0.01 -17.86
C TRP A 32 12.64 1.22 -17.41
N GLU A 33 13.90 1.03 -17.09
CA GLU A 33 14.80 2.06 -16.65
C GLU A 33 15.01 3.18 -17.68
N THR A 34 15.06 2.86 -18.94
CA THR A 34 15.28 3.85 -20.00
C THR A 34 13.98 4.40 -20.57
N THR A 35 12.94 3.61 -20.59
CA THR A 35 11.66 3.99 -21.23
C THR A 35 10.68 4.58 -20.24
N TYR A 36 10.64 4.06 -19.02
CA TYR A 36 9.61 4.38 -18.04
C TYR A 36 10.13 5.05 -16.78
N ALA A 37 11.42 5.01 -16.50
CA ALA A 37 11.99 5.72 -15.36
C ALA A 37 11.59 7.20 -15.41
N GLY A 38 10.81 7.63 -14.43
CA GLY A 38 10.29 8.99 -14.37
C GLY A 38 9.26 9.35 -15.42
N LYS A 39 8.54 8.39 -15.99
CA LYS A 39 7.46 8.62 -16.93
C LYS A 39 6.18 7.98 -16.44
N TRP A 40 5.07 8.57 -16.88
CA TRP A 40 3.72 8.10 -16.61
C TRP A 40 2.99 7.74 -17.88
N TYR A 41 2.17 6.72 -17.81
CA TYR A 41 1.26 6.35 -18.87
C TYR A 41 -0.13 6.90 -18.55
N ASP A 42 -0.69 7.74 -19.42
CA ASP A 42 -2.00 8.36 -19.23
C ASP A 42 -3.15 7.63 -19.95
N GLY A 43 -2.90 6.39 -20.35
CA GLY A 43 -3.81 5.62 -21.18
C GLY A 43 -3.55 5.76 -22.68
N LYS A 44 -2.65 6.66 -23.10
CA LYS A 44 -2.29 6.92 -24.50
C LYS A 44 -0.80 7.13 -24.71
N THR A 45 -0.17 7.86 -23.82
CA THR A 45 1.23 8.24 -23.94
C THR A 45 1.94 8.22 -22.59
N TRP A 46 3.20 7.90 -22.59
CA TRP A 46 4.05 8.06 -21.42
C TRP A 46 4.39 9.51 -21.17
N LYS A 47 4.15 9.99 -19.97
CA LYS A 47 4.49 11.34 -19.52
C LYS A 47 5.75 11.33 -18.69
N ALA A 48 6.60 12.33 -18.89
CA ALA A 48 7.80 12.48 -18.07
C ALA A 48 7.45 13.06 -16.69
N GLY A 49 8.24 12.72 -15.71
CA GLY A 49 8.40 13.53 -14.52
C GLY A 49 7.85 13.03 -13.20
N GLN A 50 7.21 11.89 -13.12
CA GLN A 50 6.67 11.35 -11.88
C GLN A 50 7.25 9.96 -11.56
N GLY A 51 6.72 9.29 -10.57
CA GLY A 51 7.25 8.02 -10.11
C GLY A 51 8.56 8.20 -9.37
N SER A 52 9.54 7.40 -9.70
CA SER A 52 10.84 7.43 -9.01
C SER A 52 11.63 8.74 -9.14
N LEU A 53 11.15 9.69 -9.95
CA LEU A 53 11.71 11.04 -10.07
C LEU A 53 10.84 12.12 -9.40
N SER A 54 9.76 11.75 -8.73
CA SER A 54 8.90 12.68 -8.02
C SER A 54 9.69 13.42 -6.93
N LYS A 55 9.48 14.73 -6.85
CA LYS A 55 10.03 15.54 -5.76
C LYS A 55 9.37 15.25 -4.40
N GLU A 56 8.28 14.49 -4.38
CA GLU A 56 7.66 14.04 -3.15
C GLU A 56 8.45 12.89 -2.49
N ILE A 57 9.29 12.18 -3.23
CA ILE A 57 10.08 11.07 -2.69
C ILE A 57 11.22 11.60 -1.83
N VAL A 58 11.26 11.16 -0.58
CA VAL A 58 12.38 11.38 0.33
C VAL A 58 13.30 10.18 0.37
N LEU A 59 12.72 8.97 0.41
CA LEU A 59 13.48 7.72 0.43
C LEU A 59 12.71 6.62 -0.26
N ASN A 60 13.30 6.04 -1.31
CA ASN A 60 12.81 4.88 -2.02
C ASN A 60 13.79 3.71 -1.93
N LEU A 61 13.24 2.51 -1.85
CA LEU A 61 13.95 1.31 -2.22
C LEU A 61 13.80 1.12 -3.73
N LYS A 62 14.90 1.27 -4.44
CA LYS A 62 14.98 0.99 -5.88
C LYS A 62 14.93 -0.52 -6.09
N LEU A 63 13.99 -0.94 -6.90
CA LEU A 63 13.83 -2.33 -7.27
C LEU A 63 14.27 -2.52 -8.72
N ASN A 64 14.98 -3.57 -8.99
CA ASN A 64 15.40 -3.96 -10.33
C ASN A 64 14.89 -5.36 -10.65
N SER A 65 15.07 -5.81 -11.87
CA SER A 65 14.62 -7.11 -12.33
C SER A 65 15.77 -8.08 -12.52
N THR A 66 16.47 -8.38 -11.51
CA THR A 66 17.24 -9.62 -11.60
C THR A 66 16.28 -10.76 -11.31
N HIS A 67 15.90 -11.45 -12.37
CA HIS A 67 14.86 -12.46 -12.34
C HIS A 67 15.47 -13.84 -12.14
N ASP A 68 15.60 -14.20 -10.91
CA ASP A 68 16.02 -15.55 -10.56
C ASP A 68 15.17 -16.02 -9.39
N TYR A 69 14.38 -17.07 -9.61
CA TYR A 69 13.64 -17.73 -8.53
C TYR A 69 14.53 -18.35 -7.45
N ASN A 70 15.83 -18.35 -7.64
CA ASN A 70 16.79 -18.89 -6.69
C ASN A 70 17.18 -17.90 -5.57
N GLY A 71 16.36 -16.91 -5.30
CA GLY A 71 16.53 -15.98 -4.19
C GLY A 71 17.10 -14.61 -4.60
N ASN A 72 17.28 -14.35 -5.89
CA ASN A 72 17.75 -13.09 -6.44
C ASN A 72 16.61 -12.25 -7.06
N GLY A 73 15.41 -12.38 -6.52
CA GLY A 73 14.26 -11.58 -6.97
C GLY A 73 14.30 -10.19 -6.37
N ASP A 74 14.74 -9.21 -7.14
CA ASP A 74 14.84 -7.82 -6.71
C ASP A 74 13.63 -6.98 -7.12
N GLY A 75 12.60 -7.61 -7.69
CA GLY A 75 11.35 -6.96 -8.06
C GLY A 75 10.44 -6.67 -6.87
N ASN A 76 9.47 -5.80 -7.08
CA ASN A 76 8.46 -5.46 -6.08
C ASN A 76 7.41 -6.57 -5.96
N THR A 77 7.56 -7.44 -4.98
CA THR A 77 6.61 -8.53 -4.71
C THR A 77 5.30 -8.05 -4.06
N PHE A 78 5.22 -6.83 -3.54
CA PHE A 78 3.98 -6.28 -2.98
C PHE A 78 2.85 -6.29 -3.99
N SER A 79 3.14 -5.99 -5.25
CA SER A 79 2.14 -5.94 -6.31
C SER A 79 1.40 -7.28 -6.45
N VAL A 80 2.11 -8.39 -6.38
CA VAL A 80 1.48 -9.71 -6.50
C VAL A 80 0.76 -10.12 -5.22
N TYR A 81 1.31 -9.80 -4.05
CA TYR A 81 0.63 -10.10 -2.78
C TYR A 81 -0.67 -9.31 -2.63
N LEU A 82 -0.66 -8.04 -3.00
CA LEU A 82 -1.76 -7.11 -2.76
C LEU A 82 -2.82 -7.11 -3.88
N GLY A 83 -2.48 -7.60 -5.07
CA GLY A 83 -3.39 -7.64 -6.21
C GLY A 83 -4.55 -8.62 -6.00
N PRO A 84 -5.67 -8.42 -6.70
CA PRO A 84 -6.85 -9.28 -6.59
C PRO A 84 -6.57 -10.70 -7.06
N ARG A 85 -7.04 -11.68 -6.30
CA ARG A 85 -6.83 -13.11 -6.60
C ARG A 85 -7.72 -13.54 -7.77
N ASN A 86 -7.11 -14.24 -8.74
CA ASN A 86 -7.83 -14.85 -9.87
C ASN A 86 -8.89 -13.93 -10.49
N ARG A 87 -8.49 -12.75 -10.86
CA ARG A 87 -9.39 -11.75 -11.46
C ARG A 87 -10.08 -12.27 -12.73
N CYS A 88 -11.37 -12.00 -12.86
CA CYS A 88 -12.24 -12.48 -13.93
C CYS A 88 -12.71 -11.36 -14.88
N ALA A 89 -11.90 -10.34 -15.15
CA ALA A 89 -12.22 -9.31 -16.14
C ALA A 89 -11.10 -9.15 -17.15
N THR A 90 -11.45 -8.74 -18.35
CA THR A 90 -10.55 -8.63 -19.50
C THR A 90 -10.33 -7.19 -19.95
N ASP A 91 -11.13 -6.25 -19.47
CA ASP A 91 -11.20 -4.87 -19.97
C ASP A 91 -10.50 -3.84 -19.08
N ILE A 92 -9.88 -4.27 -18.00
CA ILE A 92 -9.09 -3.41 -17.11
C ILE A 92 -7.64 -3.86 -17.02
N CYS A 93 -6.77 -2.88 -16.87
CA CYS A 93 -5.32 -3.07 -16.85
C CYS A 93 -4.75 -3.54 -15.52
N ILE A 94 -5.49 -4.28 -14.72
CA ILE A 94 -4.98 -4.85 -13.48
C ILE A 94 -4.72 -6.35 -13.65
N ALA A 95 -3.52 -6.79 -13.32
CA ALA A 95 -3.19 -8.21 -13.33
C ALA A 95 -3.72 -8.93 -12.09
N SER A 96 -3.84 -10.24 -12.16
CA SER A 96 -4.15 -11.07 -11.01
C SER A 96 -2.99 -11.09 -10.03
N GLY A 97 -3.31 -11.01 -8.74
CA GLY A 97 -2.37 -11.21 -7.63
C GLY A 97 -2.78 -12.40 -6.77
N TRP A 98 -2.26 -12.44 -5.56
CA TRP A 98 -2.56 -13.50 -4.59
C TRP A 98 -3.68 -13.14 -3.61
N GLY A 99 -4.13 -11.89 -3.60
CA GLY A 99 -5.23 -11.42 -2.77
C GLY A 99 -4.95 -11.51 -1.27
N ALA A 100 -3.69 -11.37 -0.86
CA ALA A 100 -3.30 -11.61 0.52
C ALA A 100 -3.81 -10.56 1.52
N CYS A 101 -4.10 -9.35 1.04
CA CYS A 101 -4.48 -8.22 1.90
C CYS A 101 -5.65 -7.43 1.29
N PRO A 102 -6.87 -7.96 1.31
CA PRO A 102 -8.05 -7.18 0.94
C PRO A 102 -8.23 -5.97 1.86
N VAL A 103 -8.80 -4.90 1.33
CA VAL A 103 -9.09 -3.70 2.11
C VAL A 103 -10.28 -3.97 3.03
N THR A 104 -10.15 -3.62 4.31
CA THR A 104 -11.21 -3.87 5.30
C THR A 104 -12.47 -3.06 5.02
N PRO A 105 -13.66 -3.60 5.30
CA PRO A 105 -14.92 -2.84 5.19
C PRO A 105 -14.89 -1.55 6.04
N TYR A 106 -14.24 -1.60 7.19
CA TYR A 106 -14.07 -0.43 8.07
C TYR A 106 -13.34 0.72 7.37
N PHE A 107 -12.22 0.44 6.68
CA PHE A 107 -11.50 1.46 5.93
C PHE A 107 -12.38 2.07 4.84
N VAL A 108 -13.11 1.24 4.11
CA VAL A 108 -14.04 1.69 3.07
C VAL A 108 -15.12 2.61 3.64
N GLU A 109 -15.71 2.24 4.78
CA GLU A 109 -16.74 3.04 5.44
C GLU A 109 -16.20 4.41 5.87
N GLN A 110 -15.00 4.44 6.44
CA GLN A 110 -14.37 5.68 6.91
C GLN A 110 -13.97 6.62 5.77
N PHE A 111 -13.50 6.10 4.65
CA PHE A 111 -12.78 6.92 3.66
C PHE A 111 -13.38 6.90 2.25
N ARG A 112 -14.50 6.24 1.99
CA ARG A 112 -15.10 6.15 0.65
C ARG A 112 -15.44 7.50 0.00
N ASN A 113 -15.64 8.53 0.80
CA ASN A 113 -15.94 9.89 0.34
C ASN A 113 -14.71 10.80 0.30
N ASP A 114 -13.53 10.32 0.70
CA ASP A 114 -12.28 11.08 0.60
C ASP A 114 -11.83 11.13 -0.86
N PRO A 115 -11.38 12.31 -1.37
CA PRO A 115 -10.91 12.44 -2.75
C PRO A 115 -9.81 11.47 -3.15
N ARG A 116 -9.02 10.97 -2.19
CA ARG A 116 -7.92 10.02 -2.41
C ARG A 116 -8.38 8.57 -2.53
N PHE A 117 -9.61 8.26 -2.11
CA PHE A 117 -10.08 6.88 -2.01
C PHE A 117 -9.87 6.09 -3.30
N ASN A 118 -10.29 6.66 -4.44
CA ASN A 118 -10.18 5.98 -5.73
C ASN A 118 -8.74 5.80 -6.22
N ALA A 119 -7.78 6.57 -5.70
CA ALA A 119 -6.37 6.36 -5.97
C ALA A 119 -5.72 5.32 -5.02
N CYS A 120 -6.38 5.03 -3.90
CA CYS A 120 -5.90 4.08 -2.89
C CYS A 120 -6.51 2.68 -3.04
N VAL A 121 -7.77 2.60 -3.52
CA VAL A 121 -8.60 1.40 -3.44
C VAL A 121 -9.21 1.06 -4.79
N TRP A 122 -9.11 -0.20 -5.18
CA TRP A 122 -9.94 -0.83 -6.19
C TRP A 122 -11.22 -1.36 -5.54
N SER A 123 -12.38 -0.87 -6.00
CA SER A 123 -13.66 -1.54 -5.81
C SER A 123 -13.84 -2.51 -6.97
N CYS A 124 -13.90 -3.80 -6.69
CA CYS A 124 -14.12 -4.80 -7.74
C CYS A 124 -15.40 -4.52 -8.54
N LYS A 125 -16.47 -4.20 -7.82
CA LYS A 125 -17.76 -3.89 -8.42
C LYS A 125 -17.72 -2.66 -9.33
N ASP A 126 -17.13 -1.56 -8.86
CA ASP A 126 -17.12 -0.30 -9.60
C ASP A 126 -16.13 -0.33 -10.76
N ALA A 127 -15.06 -1.12 -10.62
CA ALA A 127 -14.09 -1.36 -11.68
C ALA A 127 -14.56 -2.42 -12.71
N GLY A 128 -15.69 -3.06 -12.48
CA GLY A 128 -16.27 -4.02 -13.42
C GLY A 128 -15.58 -5.38 -13.46
N PHE A 129 -14.86 -5.77 -12.38
CA PHE A 129 -14.28 -7.10 -12.30
C PHE A 129 -14.68 -7.85 -11.04
N SER A 130 -14.54 -9.17 -11.05
CA SER A 130 -14.64 -10.03 -9.88
C SER A 130 -13.30 -10.74 -9.64
N ALA A 131 -12.93 -10.91 -8.38
CA ALA A 131 -11.97 -11.91 -7.98
C ALA A 131 -12.71 -13.26 -7.80
N ASP A 132 -11.97 -14.36 -7.87
CA ASP A 132 -12.55 -15.67 -7.58
C ASP A 132 -12.79 -15.79 -6.07
N GLU A 133 -14.05 -15.63 -5.67
CA GLU A 133 -14.46 -15.70 -4.28
C GLU A 133 -14.27 -17.11 -3.70
N SER A 134 -14.36 -18.17 -4.54
CA SER A 134 -14.21 -19.56 -4.10
C SER A 134 -12.78 -19.93 -3.74
N ASP A 135 -11.78 -19.18 -4.27
CA ASP A 135 -10.35 -19.35 -3.99
C ASP A 135 -9.77 -18.12 -3.25
N SER A 136 -10.62 -17.30 -2.64
CA SER A 136 -10.18 -16.10 -1.92
C SER A 136 -10.32 -16.27 -0.41
N TYR A 137 -9.40 -15.64 0.32
CA TYR A 137 -9.42 -15.53 1.78
C TYR A 137 -9.72 -14.08 2.18
N GLU A 138 -10.59 -13.92 3.16
CA GLU A 138 -11.02 -12.62 3.69
C GLU A 138 -11.47 -11.62 2.60
N TYR A 139 -12.04 -12.13 1.52
CA TYR A 139 -12.50 -11.32 0.40
C TYR A 139 -13.56 -10.31 0.84
N THR A 140 -13.32 -9.05 0.51
CA THR A 140 -14.20 -7.91 0.85
C THR A 140 -14.78 -7.21 -0.38
N GLY A 141 -14.32 -7.55 -1.58
CA GLY A 141 -14.61 -6.82 -2.82
C GLY A 141 -13.73 -5.59 -3.04
N TYR A 142 -12.76 -5.35 -2.16
CA TYR A 142 -11.86 -4.19 -2.24
C TYR A 142 -10.40 -4.61 -2.09
N TYR A 143 -9.55 -4.04 -2.95
CA TYR A 143 -8.10 -4.25 -2.91
C TYR A 143 -7.36 -2.94 -2.98
N THR A 144 -6.09 -2.93 -2.53
CA THR A 144 -5.26 -1.74 -2.69
C THR A 144 -4.99 -1.43 -4.15
N ARG A 145 -4.98 -0.15 -4.47
CA ARG A 145 -4.61 0.36 -5.79
C ARG A 145 -3.16 0.86 -5.84
N LYS A 146 -2.62 1.25 -4.72
CA LYS A 146 -1.18 1.51 -4.58
C LYS A 146 -0.42 0.19 -4.76
N TYR A 147 0.65 0.19 -5.52
CA TYR A 147 1.38 -1.03 -5.87
C TYR A 147 0.55 -2.12 -6.57
N ALA A 148 -0.59 -1.78 -7.14
CA ALA A 148 -1.40 -2.75 -7.86
C ALA A 148 -0.66 -3.25 -9.10
N PRO A 149 -0.71 -4.56 -9.39
CA PRO A 149 -0.11 -5.09 -10.59
C PRO A 149 -0.90 -4.61 -11.81
N MET A 150 -0.24 -3.93 -12.73
CA MET A 150 -0.87 -3.46 -13.97
C MET A 150 -0.47 -4.37 -15.13
N CYS A 151 -1.34 -4.50 -16.12
CA CYS A 151 -1.12 -5.27 -17.34
C CYS A 151 -1.54 -4.47 -18.56
N PHE A 152 -1.28 -4.98 -19.77
CA PHE A 152 -1.77 -4.35 -20.98
C PHE A 152 -3.28 -4.59 -21.20
N ALA A 153 -3.91 -3.65 -21.90
CA ALA A 153 -5.35 -3.69 -22.17
C ALA A 153 -5.77 -4.89 -23.02
N ASP A 154 -4.88 -5.44 -23.84
CA ASP A 154 -5.15 -6.61 -24.68
C ASP A 154 -5.13 -7.94 -23.92
N GLY A 155 -4.92 -7.89 -22.60
CA GLY A 155 -4.88 -9.07 -21.75
C GLY A 155 -3.61 -9.91 -21.90
N THR A 156 -2.69 -9.53 -22.78
CA THR A 156 -1.35 -10.12 -22.74
C THR A 156 -0.70 -9.69 -21.43
N ARG A 157 -0.13 -10.64 -20.71
CA ARG A 157 0.39 -10.45 -19.35
C ARG A 157 1.70 -9.65 -19.33
N GLN A 158 1.70 -8.56 -20.05
CA GLN A 158 2.81 -7.63 -19.98
C GLN A 158 2.39 -6.57 -18.99
N GLU A 159 2.82 -6.73 -17.79
CA GLU A 159 2.53 -5.85 -16.69
C GLU A 159 3.43 -4.64 -16.76
N VAL A 160 2.91 -3.47 -16.47
CA VAL A 160 3.74 -2.26 -16.38
C VAL A 160 4.80 -2.50 -15.32
N GLY A 161 6.06 -2.35 -15.70
CA GLY A 161 7.16 -2.67 -14.82
C GLY A 161 7.72 -4.08 -14.98
N PHE A 162 7.21 -4.86 -15.92
CA PHE A 162 7.85 -6.11 -16.29
C PHE A 162 9.06 -5.89 -17.19
N GLN A 163 10.12 -6.63 -16.92
CA GLN A 163 11.13 -6.81 -17.93
C GLN A 163 10.66 -7.78 -18.98
N LEU A 164 10.80 -7.38 -20.21
CA LEU A 164 10.42 -8.25 -21.29
C LEU A 164 11.26 -9.48 -21.40
N GLY A 165 10.54 -10.50 -21.84
CA GLY A 165 11.09 -11.79 -22.12
C GLY A 165 11.03 -12.77 -20.97
N GLU A 166 10.75 -12.30 -19.72
CA GLU A 166 10.67 -13.20 -18.57
C GLU A 166 9.46 -12.85 -17.71
N GLN A 167 8.48 -13.73 -17.74
CA GLN A 167 7.16 -13.51 -17.17
C GLN A 167 7.06 -14.06 -15.74
N HIS A 168 7.87 -13.54 -14.84
CA HIS A 168 7.77 -13.90 -13.44
C HIS A 168 7.13 -12.76 -12.66
N GLN A 169 5.81 -12.63 -12.78
CA GLN A 169 5.03 -11.57 -12.11
C GLN A 169 5.34 -11.41 -10.61
N ASN A 170 5.95 -12.39 -9.98
CA ASN A 170 6.27 -12.38 -8.56
C ASN A 170 7.56 -11.61 -8.24
N ILE A 171 8.43 -11.41 -9.22
CA ILE A 171 9.80 -10.92 -8.99
C ILE A 171 10.24 -9.86 -10.00
N THR A 172 9.38 -9.49 -10.95
CA THR A 172 9.78 -8.61 -12.06
C THR A 172 9.03 -7.27 -12.10
N TYR A 173 8.36 -6.88 -11.01
CA TYR A 173 7.78 -5.56 -10.86
C TYR A 173 8.83 -4.54 -10.48
N TYR A 174 8.84 -3.41 -11.20
CA TYR A 174 9.82 -2.33 -11.03
C TYR A 174 9.32 -1.11 -10.27
N GLN A 175 8.07 -1.11 -9.86
CA GLN A 175 7.58 0.00 -9.06
C GLN A 175 8.40 0.07 -7.77
N ASP A 176 9.12 1.17 -7.59
CA ASP A 176 9.92 1.41 -6.40
C ASP A 176 9.05 1.32 -5.14
N TYR A 177 9.60 0.76 -4.08
CA TYR A 177 8.94 0.79 -2.78
C TYR A 177 9.27 2.09 -2.06
N THR A 178 8.26 2.92 -1.83
CA THR A 178 8.42 4.19 -1.15
C THR A 178 8.46 3.98 0.35
N ILE A 179 9.62 4.25 0.96
CA ILE A 179 9.84 4.13 2.40
C ILE A 179 9.38 5.41 3.09
N MET A 180 9.66 6.58 2.49
CA MET A 180 9.30 7.88 3.03
C MET A 180 9.03 8.87 1.91
N ARG A 181 7.96 9.65 2.03
CA ARG A 181 7.63 10.74 1.11
C ARG A 181 7.29 12.03 1.84
N TYR A 182 7.32 13.15 1.14
CA TYR A 182 7.21 14.47 1.73
C TYR A 182 5.90 14.70 2.50
N ALA A 183 4.79 14.08 2.08
CA ALA A 183 3.55 14.11 2.84
C ALA A 183 3.70 13.53 4.25
N ASP A 184 4.43 12.40 4.40
CA ASP A 184 4.73 11.84 5.71
C ASP A 184 5.56 12.79 6.56
N VAL A 185 6.59 13.42 5.97
CA VAL A 185 7.42 14.43 6.66
C VAL A 185 6.59 15.62 7.13
N LEU A 186 5.65 16.11 6.30
CA LEU A 186 4.75 17.20 6.66
C LEU A 186 3.84 16.86 7.84
N LEU A 187 3.28 15.64 7.84
CA LEU A 187 2.41 15.17 8.92
C LEU A 187 3.21 14.93 10.22
N MET A 188 4.42 14.37 10.13
CA MET A 188 5.34 14.29 11.29
C MET A 188 5.72 15.67 11.83
N HIS A 189 5.99 16.64 10.94
CA HIS A 189 6.28 18.00 11.34
C HIS A 189 5.13 18.64 12.11
N SER A 190 3.88 18.48 11.61
CA SER A 190 2.69 18.95 12.30
C SER A 190 2.54 18.31 13.69
N GLU A 191 2.74 17.00 13.77
CA GLU A 191 2.62 16.25 15.02
C GLU A 191 3.64 16.72 16.08
N LEU A 192 4.90 16.87 15.67
CA LEU A 192 6.01 17.22 16.59
C LEU A 192 5.97 18.68 17.05
N ASN A 193 5.51 19.60 16.20
CA ASN A 193 5.47 21.03 16.52
C ASN A 193 4.11 21.46 17.11
N GLY A 194 3.09 20.62 17.10
CA GLY A 194 1.77 20.98 17.58
C GLY A 194 1.08 22.02 16.70
N THR A 195 1.31 21.98 15.38
CA THR A 195 0.72 22.93 14.40
C THR A 195 -0.04 22.21 13.30
N ALA A 196 -0.99 22.90 12.68
CA ALA A 196 -1.77 22.33 11.56
C ALA A 196 -1.12 22.58 10.18
N ASP A 197 0.07 23.16 10.10
CA ASP A 197 0.65 23.64 8.85
C ASP A 197 0.88 22.51 7.83
N GLY A 198 1.54 21.44 8.25
CA GLY A 198 1.79 20.26 7.40
C GLY A 198 0.51 19.50 7.10
N LEU A 199 -0.36 19.34 8.11
CA LEU A 199 -1.69 18.74 7.96
C LEU A 199 -2.46 19.46 6.85
N ASN A 200 -2.56 20.77 6.92
CA ASN A 200 -3.36 21.53 5.99
C ASN A 200 -2.73 21.66 4.58
N LYS A 201 -1.42 21.56 4.46
CA LYS A 201 -0.75 21.40 3.15
C LYS A 201 -1.16 20.08 2.46
N VAL A 202 -1.19 18.98 3.19
CA VAL A 202 -1.60 17.67 2.68
C VAL A 202 -3.07 17.68 2.29
N ARG A 203 -3.94 18.24 3.12
CA ARG A 203 -5.38 18.38 2.86
C ARG A 203 -5.70 19.26 1.65
N ALA A 204 -5.04 20.42 1.56
CA ALA A 204 -5.23 21.36 0.48
C ALA A 204 -4.88 20.77 -0.90
N ARG A 205 -3.90 19.88 -0.99
CA ARG A 205 -3.55 19.18 -2.23
C ARG A 205 -4.73 18.46 -2.87
N VAL A 206 -5.64 17.94 -2.08
CA VAL A 206 -6.81 17.18 -2.54
C VAL A 206 -8.12 17.95 -2.39
N GLY A 207 -8.03 19.26 -2.14
CA GLY A 207 -9.19 20.15 -2.07
C GLY A 207 -10.04 20.00 -0.82
N LEU A 208 -9.47 19.46 0.26
CA LEU A 208 -10.13 19.35 1.56
C LEU A 208 -9.96 20.66 2.35
N GLU A 209 -11.01 21.05 3.07
CA GLU A 209 -10.97 22.21 3.96
C GLU A 209 -9.91 22.02 5.07
N PRO A 210 -9.28 23.11 5.53
CA PRO A 210 -8.34 23.05 6.62
C PRO A 210 -9.00 22.59 7.92
N GLU A 211 -8.23 21.93 8.77
CA GLU A 211 -8.61 21.54 10.12
C GLU A 211 -7.65 22.09 11.15
N ASP A 212 -8.14 22.30 12.37
CA ASP A 212 -7.32 22.67 13.50
C ASP A 212 -6.37 21.54 13.89
N TYR A 213 -5.25 21.91 14.47
CA TYR A 213 -4.36 20.92 15.01
C TYR A 213 -5.02 20.10 16.13
N SER A 214 -5.00 18.81 15.95
CA SER A 214 -5.19 17.81 17.00
C SER A 214 -4.44 16.55 16.62
N ILE A 215 -4.03 15.77 17.61
CA ILE A 215 -3.38 14.49 17.33
C ILE A 215 -4.34 13.52 16.62
N GLU A 216 -5.63 13.64 16.87
CA GLU A 216 -6.64 12.82 16.23
C GLU A 216 -6.77 13.17 14.74
N ASN A 217 -6.77 14.45 14.38
CA ASN A 217 -6.80 14.89 12.99
C ASN A 217 -5.54 14.44 12.25
N ILE A 218 -4.37 14.50 12.90
CA ILE A 218 -3.12 13.97 12.32
C ILE A 218 -3.24 12.46 12.09
N ARG A 219 -3.74 11.68 13.06
CA ARG A 219 -3.90 10.22 12.94
C ARG A 219 -4.85 9.85 11.80
N LYS A 220 -5.97 10.54 11.70
CA LYS A 220 -6.96 10.34 10.64
C LYS A 220 -6.37 10.67 9.27
N GLU A 221 -5.68 11.80 9.16
CA GLU A 221 -5.04 12.20 7.91
C GLU A 221 -3.96 11.20 7.49
N ARG A 222 -3.10 10.76 8.42
CA ARG A 222 -2.10 9.73 8.15
C ARG A 222 -2.74 8.42 7.68
N ALA A 223 -3.86 8.03 8.25
CA ALA A 223 -4.53 6.76 7.93
C ALA A 223 -4.96 6.68 6.47
N ILE A 224 -5.43 7.78 5.86
CA ILE A 224 -5.82 7.81 4.45
C ILE A 224 -4.67 8.22 3.52
N GLU A 225 -3.91 9.23 3.90
CA GLU A 225 -2.80 9.73 3.09
C GLU A 225 -1.75 8.64 2.85
N LEU A 226 -1.35 7.95 3.90
CA LEU A 226 -0.33 6.91 3.89
C LEU A 226 -0.91 5.48 3.85
N ALA A 227 -2.19 5.35 3.52
CA ALA A 227 -2.85 4.05 3.42
C ALA A 227 -2.06 3.10 2.52
N PHE A 228 -1.88 1.85 2.95
CA PHE A 228 -1.22 0.77 2.20
C PHE A 228 0.28 0.99 1.89
N GLU A 229 0.94 1.92 2.56
CA GLU A 229 2.37 2.18 2.43
C GLU A 229 3.23 1.49 3.51
N GLY A 230 2.63 0.61 4.30
CA GLY A 230 3.33 -0.17 5.32
C GLY A 230 3.55 0.56 6.66
N VAL A 231 3.09 1.81 6.81
CA VAL A 231 3.36 2.62 8.01
C VAL A 231 2.26 2.55 9.06
N HIS A 232 1.03 2.23 8.68
CA HIS A 232 -0.15 2.35 9.56
C HIS A 232 -0.03 1.52 10.85
N PHE A 233 0.42 0.27 10.77
CA PHE A 233 0.62 -0.57 11.95
C PHE A 233 1.60 0.07 12.95
N TRP A 234 2.70 0.63 12.45
CA TRP A 234 3.70 1.30 13.28
C TRP A 234 3.17 2.59 13.90
N ASP A 235 2.34 3.33 13.18
CA ASP A 235 1.61 4.48 13.74
C ASP A 235 0.71 4.04 14.91
N LEU A 236 -0.08 3.00 14.75
CA LEU A 236 -0.92 2.46 15.81
C LEU A 236 -0.09 2.04 17.03
N MET A 237 1.05 1.40 16.82
CA MET A 237 1.93 0.95 17.90
C MET A 237 2.59 2.11 18.66
N ARG A 238 3.00 3.17 17.95
CA ARG A 238 3.67 4.31 18.59
C ARG A 238 2.73 5.25 19.36
N TYR A 239 1.45 5.25 19.02
CA TYR A 239 0.44 6.06 19.72
C TYR A 239 0.05 5.50 21.09
N GLY A 240 0.41 4.27 21.41
CA GLY A 240 0.21 3.64 22.70
C GLY A 240 1.44 2.86 23.15
N LYS A 241 1.93 3.11 24.36
CA LYS A 241 3.21 2.54 24.86
C LYS A 241 3.16 1.01 25.08
N ASP A 242 1.98 0.42 25.20
CA ASP A 242 1.75 -0.98 25.57
C ASP A 242 0.95 -1.76 24.52
N GLY A 243 0.77 -1.19 23.36
CA GLY A 243 -0.03 -1.77 22.28
C GLY A 243 -1.55 -1.69 22.49
N SER A 244 -2.05 -1.11 23.59
CA SER A 244 -3.48 -1.04 23.88
C SER A 244 -4.25 -0.21 22.85
N TYR A 245 -3.67 0.92 22.42
CA TYR A 245 -4.26 1.74 21.36
C TYR A 245 -4.36 0.95 20.03
N ALA A 246 -3.26 0.32 19.63
CA ALA A 246 -3.26 -0.51 18.42
C ALA A 246 -4.30 -1.64 18.48
N ALA A 247 -4.41 -2.32 19.63
CA ALA A 247 -5.38 -3.38 19.83
C ALA A 247 -6.82 -2.89 19.63
N GLN A 248 -7.16 -1.70 20.15
CA GLN A 248 -8.49 -1.11 20.02
C GLN A 248 -8.80 -0.72 18.57
N GLU A 249 -7.87 -0.08 17.88
CA GLU A 249 -8.07 0.34 16.49
C GLU A 249 -8.16 -0.87 15.55
N ILE A 250 -7.31 -1.88 15.73
CA ILE A 250 -7.40 -3.12 14.96
C ILE A 250 -8.74 -3.85 15.25
N ALA A 251 -9.17 -3.86 16.50
CA ALA A 251 -10.45 -4.46 16.86
C ALA A 251 -11.65 -3.77 16.18
N LYS A 252 -11.64 -2.43 16.08
CA LYS A 252 -12.67 -1.69 15.33
C LYS A 252 -12.72 -2.11 13.86
N ALA A 253 -11.56 -2.34 13.25
CA ALA A 253 -11.46 -2.70 11.85
C ALA A 253 -11.82 -4.17 11.57
N GLN A 254 -11.58 -5.06 12.51
CA GLN A 254 -11.67 -6.50 12.29
C GLN A 254 -12.84 -7.18 12.99
N ASN A 255 -13.21 -6.79 14.22
CA ASN A 255 -14.23 -7.52 14.94
C ASN A 255 -15.61 -7.39 14.31
N GLY A 256 -16.13 -8.51 13.83
CA GLY A 256 -17.43 -8.58 13.17
C GLY A 256 -17.42 -8.11 11.72
N ALA A 257 -16.26 -7.77 11.15
CA ALA A 257 -16.18 -7.43 9.74
C ALA A 257 -16.55 -8.64 8.87
N LYS A 258 -17.47 -8.44 7.95
CA LYS A 258 -17.95 -9.48 7.05
C LYS A 258 -16.99 -9.64 5.87
N VAL A 259 -16.51 -10.86 5.71
CA VAL A 259 -15.59 -11.25 4.64
C VAL A 259 -16.04 -12.58 4.06
N LYS A 260 -15.56 -12.93 2.87
CA LYS A 260 -15.79 -14.27 2.32
C LYS A 260 -14.51 -15.08 2.34
N ASN A 261 -14.62 -16.31 2.81
CA ASN A 261 -13.56 -17.32 2.80
C ASN A 261 -14.04 -18.51 1.98
N GLY A 262 -13.38 -18.80 0.87
CA GLY A 262 -13.85 -19.86 -0.02
C GLY A 262 -15.29 -19.66 -0.52
N GLY A 263 -15.70 -18.41 -0.77
CA GLY A 263 -17.05 -18.04 -1.18
C GLY A 263 -18.11 -17.97 -0.05
N VAL A 264 -17.75 -18.37 1.17
CA VAL A 264 -18.67 -18.37 2.32
C VAL A 264 -18.46 -17.13 3.16
N GLU A 265 -19.55 -16.40 3.48
CA GLU A 265 -19.48 -15.23 4.37
C GLU A 265 -19.15 -15.67 5.80
N THR A 266 -18.15 -15.04 6.37
CA THR A 266 -17.71 -15.22 7.76
C THR A 266 -17.46 -13.86 8.41
N ALA A 267 -17.43 -13.81 9.74
CA ALA A 267 -17.03 -12.64 10.48
C ALA A 267 -15.60 -12.80 10.99
N THR A 268 -14.78 -11.79 10.77
CA THR A 268 -13.42 -11.76 11.34
C THR A 268 -13.45 -11.51 12.84
N LYS A 269 -12.41 -11.95 13.53
CA LYS A 269 -12.25 -11.76 14.98
C LYS A 269 -10.79 -11.48 15.31
N PHE A 270 -10.57 -10.43 16.07
CA PHE A 270 -9.27 -10.07 16.60
C PHE A 270 -9.22 -10.29 18.12
N ALA A 271 -8.21 -10.98 18.58
CA ALA A 271 -8.06 -11.32 20.01
C ALA A 271 -7.31 -10.19 20.75
N VAL A 272 -8.05 -9.19 21.21
CA VAL A 272 -7.53 -8.00 21.92
C VAL A 272 -6.63 -8.39 23.08
N ASP A 273 -7.09 -9.26 23.97
CA ASP A 273 -6.33 -9.66 25.16
C ASP A 273 -5.03 -10.37 24.84
N ASN A 274 -5.03 -11.21 23.79
CA ASN A 274 -3.82 -11.86 23.32
C ASN A 274 -2.79 -10.86 22.77
N PHE A 275 -3.25 -9.83 22.06
CA PHE A 275 -2.40 -8.78 21.54
C PHE A 275 -1.81 -7.89 22.65
N THR A 276 -2.66 -7.45 23.57
CA THR A 276 -2.25 -6.56 24.67
C THR A 276 -1.36 -7.25 25.69
N SER A 277 -1.59 -8.54 26.00
CA SER A 277 -0.69 -9.31 26.88
C SER A 277 0.73 -9.39 26.34
N LYS A 278 0.89 -9.31 25.02
CA LYS A 278 2.18 -9.28 24.31
C LYS A 278 2.67 -7.87 23.99
N LYS A 279 1.92 -6.84 24.41
CA LYS A 279 2.19 -5.43 24.09
C LYS A 279 2.34 -5.18 22.58
N GLY A 280 1.68 -5.99 21.74
CA GLY A 280 1.83 -5.94 20.29
C GLY A 280 3.20 -6.40 19.76
N LEU A 281 4.07 -6.92 20.62
CA LEU A 281 5.41 -7.36 20.22
C LEU A 281 5.37 -8.77 19.61
N MET A 282 6.25 -9.00 18.66
CA MET A 282 6.45 -10.31 18.06
C MET A 282 7.30 -11.22 18.94
N GLN A 283 7.17 -12.53 18.74
CA GLN A 283 8.01 -13.51 19.35
C GLN A 283 9.48 -13.37 18.86
N ILE A 284 10.43 -13.40 19.77
CA ILE A 284 11.83 -13.55 19.40
C ILE A 284 12.06 -15.02 19.01
N PRO A 285 12.59 -15.32 17.81
CA PRO A 285 12.81 -16.70 17.40
C PRO A 285 13.68 -17.46 18.40
N LYS A 286 13.26 -18.66 18.78
CA LYS A 286 13.99 -19.49 19.76
C LYS A 286 15.45 -19.72 19.39
N THR A 287 15.74 -19.83 18.09
CA THR A 287 17.11 -19.95 17.58
C THR A 287 17.98 -18.75 17.95
N GLN A 288 17.42 -17.53 17.91
CA GLN A 288 18.17 -16.32 18.30
C GLN A 288 18.45 -16.29 19.80
N ILE A 289 17.50 -16.72 20.61
CA ILE A 289 17.71 -16.85 22.07
C ILE A 289 18.84 -17.86 22.35
N THR A 290 18.81 -19.00 21.70
CA THR A 290 19.85 -20.04 21.86
C THR A 290 21.21 -19.54 21.38
N LEU A 291 21.29 -18.91 20.21
CA LEU A 291 22.54 -18.36 19.65
C LEU A 291 23.14 -17.27 20.52
N SER A 292 22.33 -16.53 21.26
CA SER A 292 22.81 -15.53 22.22
C SER A 292 23.39 -16.13 23.51
N GLY A 293 23.44 -17.45 23.65
CA GLY A 293 23.79 -18.11 24.92
C GLY A 293 22.72 -17.92 26.01
N ASN A 294 21.46 -17.73 25.60
CA ASN A 294 20.33 -17.40 26.48
C ASN A 294 20.42 -16.05 27.21
N VAL A 295 21.23 -15.11 26.68
CA VAL A 295 21.27 -13.73 27.15
C VAL A 295 20.01 -12.97 26.74
N LEU A 296 19.48 -13.24 25.53
CA LEU A 296 18.21 -12.70 25.08
C LEU A 296 17.07 -13.40 25.82
N THR A 297 16.17 -12.61 26.40
CA THR A 297 14.93 -13.09 27.04
C THR A 297 13.76 -12.89 26.09
N GLN A 298 12.78 -13.78 26.13
CA GLN A 298 11.57 -13.69 25.31
C GLN A 298 10.74 -12.45 25.70
N ASN A 299 10.04 -11.88 24.71
CA ASN A 299 9.04 -10.85 24.96
C ASN A 299 7.92 -11.38 25.86
N ALA A 300 7.34 -10.50 26.67
CA ALA A 300 6.26 -10.87 27.56
C ALA A 300 5.07 -11.47 26.79
N GLY A 301 4.46 -12.52 27.35
CA GLY A 301 3.29 -13.17 26.78
C GLY A 301 3.57 -14.23 25.68
N TRP A 302 4.86 -14.54 25.45
CA TRP A 302 5.29 -15.57 24.50
C TRP A 302 5.93 -16.77 25.17
#